data_b5114d817ed463a189b8baeeb34ef617
#
_entry.id   b5114d817ed463a189b8baeeb34ef617
#
_cell.length_a   1.000
_cell.length_b   1.000
_cell.length_c   1.000
_cell.angle_alpha   90.00
_cell.angle_beta   90.00
_cell.angle_gamma   90.00
#
_symmetry.space_group_name_H-M   'P 1'
#
loop_
_entity.id
_entity.type
_entity.pdbx_description
1 polymer ?
#
loop_
_entity_poly.entity_id
_entity_poly.type
_entity_poly.pdbx_seq_one_letter_code
_entity_poly.pdbx_strand_id
1 'polypeptide(L)'
;MQNRVLQETAMRYFLEVVRTGSIKDAALKLNVASSAVSRQIARLEAELDTLLFERRSRGMVPNAAGELLAAHARRVQQDIERVTGEINSLRGLRTGRVRIVSVEGFAYDFIPTLIAQFRERYAGIRFDLDVCSQGDVARRVRDGEADIGITLSSVPEAGIRVELRYPSPVLAVMASDHPLAGQRQVSFSQVTAYPLALPLKNSSLRHLLDISCSRQGLRYTPVLQSNHADALVSFAAAGGGGVAFYGEISVRTRLKAQSIVAIPLRDREMNERYLEVQTMAGRNLPEAGKAFVQHLVAAIQAAGGGLGRSEAVLSLIHI
;
A
#
# COMPACT_ATOMS: atom_id res chain seq x y z
N MET A 1 -13.23 -16.76 -37.91
CA MET A 1 -13.53 -17.40 -36.60
C MET A 1 -14.05 -16.33 -35.68
N GLN A 2 -15.30 -16.41 -35.25
CA GLN A 2 -15.91 -15.40 -34.40
C GLN A 2 -15.39 -15.59 -32.98
N ASN A 3 -14.61 -14.64 -32.47
CA ASN A 3 -14.14 -14.58 -31.08
C ASN A 3 -15.34 -14.34 -30.11
N ARG A 4 -16.23 -15.33 -29.98
CA ARG A 4 -17.32 -15.33 -28.97
C ARG A 4 -16.84 -15.57 -27.55
N VAL A 5 -15.55 -15.82 -27.36
CA VAL A 5 -14.93 -16.33 -26.13
C VAL A 5 -14.65 -15.26 -25.10
N LEU A 6 -14.37 -14.06 -25.54
CA LEU A 6 -14.12 -12.93 -24.67
C LEU A 6 -15.45 -12.34 -24.13
N GLN A 7 -16.49 -13.20 -23.99
CA GLN A 7 -17.72 -12.79 -23.34
C GLN A 7 -17.43 -12.47 -21.86
N GLU A 8 -17.95 -11.38 -21.39
CA GLU A 8 -17.80 -10.81 -20.04
C GLU A 8 -17.89 -11.88 -18.92
N THR A 9 -18.80 -12.84 -19.03
CA THR A 9 -19.01 -13.89 -18.04
C THR A 9 -17.84 -14.89 -17.96
N ALA A 10 -17.29 -15.33 -19.09
CA ALA A 10 -16.19 -16.30 -19.09
C ALA A 10 -14.91 -15.67 -18.53
N MET A 11 -14.62 -14.42 -18.92
CA MET A 11 -13.48 -13.65 -18.41
C MET A 11 -13.61 -13.34 -16.91
N ARG A 12 -14.80 -13.02 -16.45
CA ARG A 12 -15.06 -12.82 -15.03
C ARG A 12 -14.83 -14.08 -14.20
N TYR A 13 -15.26 -15.25 -14.70
CA TYR A 13 -15.03 -16.52 -14.03
C TYR A 13 -13.55 -16.90 -14.03
N PHE A 14 -12.89 -16.69 -15.16
CA PHE A 14 -11.44 -16.92 -15.29
C PHE A 14 -10.65 -16.05 -14.29
N LEU A 15 -10.90 -14.74 -14.25
CA LEU A 15 -10.22 -13.84 -13.32
C LEU A 15 -10.47 -14.22 -11.85
N GLU A 16 -11.67 -14.68 -11.51
CA GLU A 16 -11.96 -15.12 -10.15
C GLU A 16 -11.20 -16.41 -9.77
N VAL A 17 -11.00 -17.33 -10.73
CA VAL A 17 -10.15 -18.51 -10.51
C VAL A 17 -8.68 -18.11 -10.37
N VAL A 18 -8.18 -17.17 -11.18
CA VAL A 18 -6.83 -16.63 -11.03
C VAL A 18 -6.62 -16.04 -9.64
N ARG A 19 -7.61 -15.29 -9.14
CA ARG A 19 -7.54 -14.59 -7.84
C ARG A 19 -7.61 -15.54 -6.65
N THR A 20 -8.42 -16.59 -6.74
CA THR A 20 -8.64 -17.52 -5.61
C THR A 20 -7.72 -18.73 -5.64
N GLY A 21 -7.13 -19.04 -6.80
CA GLY A 21 -6.37 -20.27 -7.02
C GLY A 21 -7.25 -21.53 -6.97
N SER A 22 -8.60 -21.41 -6.98
CA SER A 22 -9.53 -22.51 -6.74
C SER A 22 -10.85 -22.31 -7.48
N ILE A 23 -11.26 -23.32 -8.26
CA ILE A 23 -12.59 -23.31 -8.89
C ILE A 23 -13.71 -23.27 -7.86
N LYS A 24 -13.55 -23.97 -6.74
CA LYS A 24 -14.56 -24.03 -5.67
C LYS A 24 -14.72 -22.66 -5.00
N ASP A 25 -13.62 -22.01 -4.65
CA ASP A 25 -13.66 -20.71 -3.97
C ASP A 25 -14.12 -19.60 -4.91
N ALA A 26 -13.74 -19.67 -6.20
CA ALA A 26 -14.26 -18.79 -7.24
C ALA A 26 -15.79 -18.95 -7.39
N ALA A 27 -16.29 -20.18 -7.43
CA ALA A 27 -17.71 -20.46 -7.54
C ALA A 27 -18.51 -19.92 -6.34
N LEU A 28 -17.99 -20.09 -5.13
CA LEU A 28 -18.60 -19.52 -3.91
C LEU A 28 -18.69 -17.99 -4.00
N LYS A 29 -17.62 -17.32 -4.40
CA LYS A 29 -17.59 -15.84 -4.52
C LYS A 29 -18.48 -15.31 -5.64
N LEU A 30 -18.60 -16.07 -6.71
CA LEU A 30 -19.47 -15.72 -7.85
C LEU A 30 -20.93 -16.12 -7.64
N ASN A 31 -21.23 -16.87 -6.57
CA ASN A 31 -22.54 -17.43 -6.27
C ASN A 31 -23.08 -18.30 -7.42
N VAL A 32 -22.23 -19.20 -7.93
CA VAL A 32 -22.57 -20.14 -9.00
C VAL A 32 -22.09 -21.55 -8.67
N ALA A 33 -22.54 -22.55 -9.44
CA ALA A 33 -22.05 -23.92 -9.29
C ALA A 33 -20.58 -24.04 -9.78
N SER A 34 -19.74 -24.82 -9.08
CA SER A 34 -18.36 -25.10 -9.49
C SER A 34 -18.25 -25.69 -10.88
N SER A 35 -19.23 -26.50 -11.30
CA SER A 35 -19.35 -27.06 -12.65
C SER A 35 -19.53 -25.99 -13.74
N ALA A 36 -20.19 -24.87 -13.41
CA ALA A 36 -20.34 -23.75 -14.35
C ALA A 36 -19.00 -23.03 -14.56
N VAL A 37 -18.24 -22.78 -13.48
CA VAL A 37 -16.90 -22.19 -13.57
C VAL A 37 -15.98 -23.12 -14.36
N SER A 38 -15.94 -24.41 -14.02
CA SER A 38 -15.08 -25.40 -14.71
C SER A 38 -15.37 -25.47 -16.21
N ARG A 39 -16.64 -25.47 -16.61
CA ARG A 39 -17.03 -25.47 -18.04
C ARG A 39 -16.58 -24.22 -18.78
N GLN A 40 -16.65 -23.04 -18.14
CA GLN A 40 -16.20 -21.80 -18.77
C GLN A 40 -14.68 -21.78 -18.94
N ILE A 41 -13.92 -22.28 -17.96
CA ILE A 41 -12.46 -22.41 -18.10
C ILE A 41 -12.12 -23.39 -19.23
N ALA A 42 -12.69 -24.59 -19.23
CA ALA A 42 -12.44 -25.57 -20.28
C ALA A 42 -12.81 -25.03 -21.68
N ARG A 43 -13.87 -24.23 -21.78
CA ARG A 43 -14.26 -23.58 -23.01
C ARG A 43 -13.22 -22.55 -23.47
N LEU A 44 -12.72 -21.69 -22.56
CA LEU A 44 -11.66 -20.73 -22.86
C LEU A 44 -10.38 -21.43 -23.35
N GLU A 45 -9.98 -22.51 -22.66
CA GLU A 45 -8.81 -23.32 -23.04
C GLU A 45 -8.98 -23.97 -24.42
N ALA A 46 -10.17 -24.52 -24.70
CA ALA A 46 -10.47 -25.13 -26.02
C ALA A 46 -10.50 -24.09 -27.14
N GLU A 47 -11.01 -22.88 -26.91
CA GLU A 47 -11.09 -21.86 -27.95
C GLU A 47 -9.74 -21.17 -28.21
N LEU A 48 -8.84 -21.15 -27.22
CA LEU A 48 -7.47 -20.66 -27.33
C LEU A 48 -6.47 -21.75 -27.74
N ASP A 49 -6.94 -23.00 -27.84
CA ASP A 49 -6.12 -24.18 -28.09
C ASP A 49 -4.90 -24.26 -27.16
N THR A 50 -5.09 -23.87 -25.89
CA THR A 50 -4.02 -23.90 -24.90
C THR A 50 -4.57 -23.96 -23.48
N LEU A 51 -3.87 -24.65 -22.59
CA LEU A 51 -4.19 -24.62 -21.16
C LEU A 51 -3.84 -23.25 -20.58
N LEU A 52 -4.65 -22.78 -19.65
CA LEU A 52 -4.47 -21.50 -18.95
C LEU A 52 -3.95 -21.67 -17.52
N PHE A 53 -4.10 -22.88 -16.97
CA PHE A 53 -3.72 -23.17 -15.59
C PHE A 53 -2.85 -24.43 -15.50
N GLU A 54 -1.92 -24.39 -14.55
CA GLU A 54 -1.25 -25.57 -14.01
C GLU A 54 -1.97 -26.04 -12.76
N ARG A 55 -2.26 -27.34 -12.67
CA ARG A 55 -2.78 -27.97 -11.46
C ARG A 55 -1.62 -28.30 -10.52
N ARG A 56 -1.53 -27.62 -9.40
CA ARG A 56 -0.51 -27.88 -8.36
C ARG A 56 -1.19 -28.36 -7.08
N SER A 57 -0.42 -28.95 -6.17
CA SER A 57 -0.91 -29.39 -4.85
C SER A 57 -1.59 -28.29 -4.04
N ARG A 58 -1.27 -27.03 -4.33
CA ARG A 58 -1.84 -25.83 -3.70
C ARG A 58 -2.97 -25.19 -4.50
N GLY A 59 -3.50 -25.84 -5.53
CA GLY A 59 -4.60 -25.33 -6.34
C GLY A 59 -4.25 -25.07 -7.81
N MET A 60 -5.02 -24.19 -8.45
CA MET A 60 -4.85 -23.77 -9.83
C MET A 60 -3.99 -22.51 -9.91
N VAL A 61 -2.86 -22.61 -10.59
CA VAL A 61 -1.94 -21.48 -10.80
C VAL A 61 -1.95 -21.16 -12.29
N PRO A 62 -2.19 -19.89 -12.70
CA PRO A 62 -2.12 -19.52 -14.11
C PRO A 62 -0.71 -19.79 -14.67
N ASN A 63 -0.64 -20.36 -15.85
CA ASN A 63 0.60 -20.49 -16.61
C ASN A 63 0.88 -19.21 -17.42
N ALA A 64 1.93 -19.16 -18.24
CA ALA A 64 2.28 -17.97 -19.02
C ALA A 64 1.11 -17.48 -19.92
N ALA A 65 0.35 -18.38 -20.55
CA ALA A 65 -0.83 -18.02 -21.34
C ALA A 65 -1.96 -17.48 -20.44
N GLY A 66 -2.17 -18.11 -19.27
CA GLY A 66 -3.12 -17.65 -18.26
C GLY A 66 -2.78 -16.26 -17.75
N GLU A 67 -1.52 -15.95 -17.47
CA GLU A 67 -1.09 -14.60 -17.03
C GLU A 67 -1.32 -13.55 -18.12
N LEU A 68 -1.02 -13.85 -19.39
CA LEU A 68 -1.31 -12.96 -20.52
C LEU A 68 -2.81 -12.67 -20.65
N LEU A 69 -3.65 -13.70 -20.55
CA LEU A 69 -5.09 -13.57 -20.62
C LEU A 69 -5.63 -12.79 -19.40
N ALA A 70 -5.11 -13.05 -18.20
CA ALA A 70 -5.49 -12.33 -16.98
C ALA A 70 -5.16 -10.83 -17.08
N ALA A 71 -3.99 -10.49 -17.58
CA ALA A 71 -3.60 -9.09 -17.79
C ALA A 71 -4.53 -8.39 -18.79
N HIS A 72 -4.92 -9.10 -19.89
CA HIS A 72 -5.88 -8.56 -20.86
C HIS A 72 -7.28 -8.39 -20.25
N ALA A 73 -7.78 -9.41 -19.57
CA ALA A 73 -9.11 -9.39 -18.97
C ALA A 73 -9.28 -8.29 -17.92
N ARG A 74 -8.24 -8.05 -17.10
CA ARG A 74 -8.21 -6.94 -16.14
C ARG A 74 -8.28 -5.60 -16.85
N ARG A 75 -7.54 -5.39 -17.95
CA ARG A 75 -7.59 -4.14 -18.74
C ARG A 75 -8.99 -3.89 -19.30
N VAL A 76 -9.62 -4.90 -19.89
CA VAL A 76 -10.99 -4.80 -20.43
C VAL A 76 -11.98 -4.41 -19.32
N GLN A 77 -11.92 -5.07 -18.18
CA GLN A 77 -12.78 -4.73 -17.03
C GLN A 77 -12.57 -3.30 -16.56
N GLN A 78 -11.32 -2.85 -16.49
CA GLN A 78 -10.97 -1.48 -16.09
C GLN A 78 -11.48 -0.45 -17.10
N ASP A 79 -11.42 -0.73 -18.40
CA ASP A 79 -11.96 0.15 -19.43
C ASP A 79 -13.47 0.28 -19.34
N ILE A 80 -14.19 -0.81 -19.06
CA ILE A 80 -15.64 -0.78 -18.82
C ILE A 80 -15.96 0.05 -17.57
N GLU A 81 -15.24 -0.16 -16.47
CA GLU A 81 -15.40 0.61 -15.23
C GLU A 81 -15.14 2.11 -15.47
N ARG A 82 -14.11 2.45 -16.25
CA ARG A 82 -13.77 3.82 -16.63
C ARG A 82 -14.89 4.47 -17.43
N VAL A 83 -15.34 3.85 -18.53
CA VAL A 83 -16.40 4.39 -19.39
C VAL A 83 -17.71 4.56 -18.61
N THR A 84 -18.05 3.58 -17.79
CA THR A 84 -19.22 3.66 -16.90
C THR A 84 -19.09 4.81 -15.90
N GLY A 85 -17.89 5.01 -15.34
CA GLY A 85 -17.58 6.14 -14.46
C GLY A 85 -17.69 7.49 -15.18
N GLU A 86 -17.16 7.60 -16.40
CA GLU A 86 -17.25 8.82 -17.23
C GLU A 86 -18.70 9.15 -17.58
N ILE A 87 -19.51 8.17 -17.98
CA ILE A 87 -20.95 8.36 -18.24
C ILE A 87 -21.66 8.85 -16.98
N ASN A 88 -21.36 8.28 -15.83
CA ASN A 88 -21.94 8.70 -14.56
C ASN A 88 -21.46 10.10 -14.13
N SER A 89 -20.23 10.48 -14.47
CA SER A 89 -19.67 11.80 -14.17
C SER A 89 -20.30 12.95 -14.98
N LEU A 90 -20.91 12.66 -16.15
CA LEU A 90 -21.71 13.63 -16.88
C LEU A 90 -22.89 14.17 -16.06
N ARG A 91 -23.29 13.44 -15.02
CA ARG A 91 -24.31 13.83 -14.02
C ARG A 91 -23.73 14.43 -12.73
N GLY A 92 -22.45 14.81 -12.74
CA GLY A 92 -21.66 15.21 -11.57
C GLY A 92 -21.03 14.01 -10.86
N LEU A 93 -19.97 14.24 -10.07
CA LEU A 93 -19.21 13.20 -9.33
C LEU A 93 -20.05 12.69 -8.14
N ARG A 94 -21.16 12.01 -8.42
CA ARG A 94 -22.13 11.57 -7.40
C ARG A 94 -21.93 10.14 -6.92
N THR A 95 -21.35 9.28 -7.76
CA THR A 95 -21.17 7.85 -7.45
C THR A 95 -19.83 7.36 -8.02
N GLY A 96 -19.29 6.32 -7.41
CA GLY A 96 -18.06 5.68 -7.86
C GLY A 96 -17.50 4.74 -6.80
N ARG A 97 -16.45 4.03 -7.17
CA ARG A 97 -15.68 3.15 -6.28
C ARG A 97 -14.19 3.44 -6.47
N VAL A 98 -13.45 3.52 -5.39
CA VAL A 98 -11.99 3.70 -5.38
C VAL A 98 -11.38 2.57 -4.58
N ARG A 99 -10.52 1.78 -5.21
CA ARG A 99 -9.81 0.66 -4.58
C ARG A 99 -8.41 1.13 -4.20
N ILE A 100 -8.11 1.07 -2.92
CA ILE A 100 -6.84 1.52 -2.35
C ILE A 100 -6.12 0.33 -1.75
N VAL A 101 -4.83 0.20 -2.04
CA VAL A 101 -3.93 -0.68 -1.31
C VAL A 101 -2.86 0.14 -0.61
N SER A 102 -2.54 -0.22 0.61
CA SER A 102 -1.57 0.54 1.40
C SER A 102 -0.73 -0.37 2.27
N VAL A 103 0.47 0.09 2.60
CA VAL A 103 1.19 -0.45 3.75
C VAL A 103 0.51 -0.02 5.04
N GLU A 104 0.67 -0.82 6.10
CA GLU A 104 -0.08 -0.68 7.35
C GLU A 104 0.04 0.71 7.99
N GLY A 105 1.23 1.32 7.96
CA GLY A 105 1.49 2.59 8.64
C GLY A 105 0.56 3.76 8.27
N PHE A 106 -0.19 3.69 7.17
CA PHE A 106 -1.13 4.73 6.75
C PHE A 106 -2.60 4.32 6.90
N ALA A 107 -2.88 3.05 7.14
CA ALA A 107 -4.22 2.48 7.11
C ALA A 107 -5.01 2.71 8.40
N TYR A 108 -4.35 2.95 9.52
CA TYR A 108 -5.01 3.12 10.82
C TYR A 108 -5.74 4.46 10.95
N ASP A 109 -5.12 5.54 10.55
CA ASP A 109 -5.64 6.90 10.78
C ASP A 109 -5.62 7.77 9.51
N PHE A 110 -4.48 7.86 8.84
CA PHE A 110 -4.27 8.82 7.78
C PHE A 110 -5.25 8.62 6.61
N ILE A 111 -5.31 7.43 6.03
CA ILE A 111 -6.20 7.13 4.89
C ILE A 111 -7.67 7.19 5.28
N PRO A 112 -8.12 6.56 6.39
CA PRO A 112 -9.52 6.64 6.82
C PRO A 112 -9.99 8.08 7.07
N THR A 113 -9.15 8.92 7.69
CA THR A 113 -9.46 10.33 7.92
C THR A 113 -9.64 11.09 6.60
N LEU A 114 -8.76 10.87 5.62
CA LEU A 114 -8.88 11.51 4.31
C LEU A 114 -10.11 11.02 3.52
N ILE A 115 -10.45 9.74 3.64
CA ILE A 115 -11.67 9.19 3.05
C ILE A 115 -12.90 9.86 3.68
N ALA A 116 -12.94 10.01 4.99
CA ALA A 116 -14.04 10.67 5.69
C ALA A 116 -14.21 12.12 5.21
N GLN A 117 -13.13 12.91 5.18
CA GLN A 117 -13.13 14.30 4.68
C GLN A 117 -13.55 14.39 3.21
N PHE A 118 -13.06 13.51 2.35
CA PHE A 118 -13.43 13.48 0.94
C PHE A 118 -14.92 13.18 0.75
N ARG A 119 -15.49 12.31 1.55
CA ARG A 119 -16.90 11.93 1.50
C ARG A 119 -17.86 13.02 1.97
N GLU A 120 -17.41 14.02 2.74
CA GLU A 120 -18.22 15.20 3.07
C GLU A 120 -18.69 15.91 1.77
N ARG A 121 -17.81 15.96 0.75
CA ARG A 121 -18.14 16.56 -0.56
C ARG A 121 -18.72 15.55 -1.55
N TYR A 122 -18.32 14.27 -1.46
CA TYR A 122 -18.64 13.23 -2.44
C TYR A 122 -19.23 11.98 -1.76
N ALA A 123 -20.39 12.15 -1.10
CA ALA A 123 -21.01 11.13 -0.23
C ALA A 123 -21.32 9.78 -0.93
N GLY A 124 -21.56 9.78 -2.24
CA GLY A 124 -21.88 8.57 -3.01
C GLY A 124 -20.68 7.75 -3.47
N ILE A 125 -19.44 8.18 -3.17
CA ILE A 125 -18.24 7.43 -3.52
C ILE A 125 -17.96 6.38 -2.43
N ARG A 126 -17.70 5.15 -2.87
CA ARG A 126 -17.34 4.02 -2.03
C ARG A 126 -15.84 3.75 -2.10
N PHE A 127 -15.28 3.30 -1.00
CA PHE A 127 -13.86 2.99 -0.87
C PHE A 127 -13.68 1.57 -0.39
N ASP A 128 -12.69 0.87 -0.99
CA ASP A 128 -12.14 -0.37 -0.47
C ASP A 128 -10.68 -0.10 -0.12
N LEU A 129 -10.32 -0.33 1.12
CA LEU A 129 -8.96 -0.19 1.62
C LEU A 129 -8.44 -1.55 2.05
N ASP A 130 -7.41 -2.03 1.37
CA ASP A 130 -6.69 -3.24 1.72
C ASP A 130 -5.28 -2.93 2.22
N VAL A 131 -4.84 -3.65 3.25
CA VAL A 131 -3.50 -3.54 3.80
C VAL A 131 -2.66 -4.73 3.36
N CYS A 132 -1.50 -4.45 2.80
CA CYS A 132 -0.60 -5.50 2.32
C CYS A 132 0.87 -5.12 2.48
N SER A 133 1.78 -6.02 2.11
CA SER A 133 3.22 -5.76 2.12
C SER A 133 3.60 -4.72 1.07
N GLN A 134 4.73 -4.05 1.25
CA GLN A 134 5.25 -3.06 0.30
C GLN A 134 5.37 -3.63 -1.14
N GLY A 135 5.91 -4.83 -1.31
CA GLY A 135 6.05 -5.47 -2.62
C GLY A 135 4.70 -5.82 -3.27
N ASP A 136 3.69 -6.11 -2.46
CA ASP A 136 2.33 -6.38 -2.95
C ASP A 136 1.59 -5.12 -3.37
N VAL A 137 1.88 -3.95 -2.78
CA VAL A 137 1.24 -2.68 -3.19
C VAL A 137 1.47 -2.41 -4.67
N ALA A 138 2.73 -2.37 -5.12
CA ALA A 138 3.06 -2.08 -6.49
C ALA A 138 2.54 -3.17 -7.45
N ARG A 139 2.64 -4.45 -7.07
CA ARG A 139 2.09 -5.56 -7.85
C ARG A 139 0.58 -5.38 -8.07
N ARG A 140 -0.19 -5.14 -7.01
CA ARG A 140 -1.65 -5.02 -7.08
C ARG A 140 -2.11 -3.78 -7.87
N VAL A 141 -1.34 -2.70 -7.82
CA VAL A 141 -1.58 -1.52 -8.66
C VAL A 141 -1.29 -1.84 -10.13
N ARG A 142 -0.14 -2.42 -10.43
CA ARG A 142 0.26 -2.81 -11.79
C ARG A 142 -0.69 -3.83 -12.42
N ASP A 143 -1.17 -4.77 -11.63
CA ASP A 143 -2.13 -5.79 -12.08
C ASP A 143 -3.57 -5.26 -12.14
N GLY A 144 -3.81 -3.99 -11.74
CA GLY A 144 -5.11 -3.34 -11.76
C GLY A 144 -6.10 -3.86 -10.71
N GLU A 145 -5.62 -4.60 -9.72
CA GLU A 145 -6.43 -5.02 -8.57
C GLU A 145 -6.79 -3.83 -7.66
N ALA A 146 -5.92 -2.80 -7.64
CA ALA A 146 -6.15 -1.53 -6.98
C ALA A 146 -6.02 -0.36 -7.96
N ASP A 147 -6.70 0.73 -7.64
CA ASP A 147 -6.64 1.98 -8.40
C ASP A 147 -5.50 2.87 -7.91
N ILE A 148 -5.26 2.86 -6.59
CA ILE A 148 -4.27 3.69 -5.91
C ILE A 148 -3.47 2.82 -4.94
N GLY A 149 -2.14 2.95 -4.99
CA GLY A 149 -1.21 2.39 -4.02
C GLY A 149 -0.60 3.48 -3.15
N ILE A 150 -0.49 3.23 -1.84
CA ILE A 150 0.20 4.11 -0.91
C ILE A 150 1.26 3.29 -0.19
N THR A 151 2.51 3.60 -0.45
CA THR A 151 3.63 2.79 0.01
C THR A 151 4.83 3.63 0.42
N LEU A 152 5.83 2.96 0.92
CA LEU A 152 7.13 3.54 1.25
C LEU A 152 8.17 2.89 0.36
N SER A 153 8.75 3.64 -0.55
CA SER A 153 9.69 3.14 -1.54
C SER A 153 11.00 3.91 -1.53
N SER A 154 12.06 3.27 -1.98
CA SER A 154 13.36 3.89 -2.30
C SER A 154 13.76 3.67 -3.76
N VAL A 155 13.06 2.78 -4.48
CA VAL A 155 13.39 2.38 -5.86
C VAL A 155 12.16 2.46 -6.75
N PRO A 156 12.27 3.02 -7.97
CA PRO A 156 11.19 3.01 -8.95
C PRO A 156 10.81 1.59 -9.38
N GLU A 157 9.52 1.34 -9.60
CA GLU A 157 8.99 0.06 -10.08
C GLU A 157 8.41 0.17 -11.48
N ALA A 158 8.74 -0.79 -12.36
CA ALA A 158 8.21 -0.85 -13.72
C ALA A 158 6.68 -1.03 -13.72
N GLY A 159 5.99 -0.35 -14.65
CA GLY A 159 4.53 -0.40 -14.77
C GLY A 159 3.77 0.44 -13.74
N ILE A 160 4.48 1.18 -12.90
CA ILE A 160 3.92 2.11 -11.91
C ILE A 160 4.17 3.55 -12.35
N ARG A 161 3.13 4.37 -12.22
CA ARG A 161 3.22 5.83 -12.29
C ARG A 161 3.17 6.38 -10.87
N VAL A 162 4.19 7.13 -10.50
CA VAL A 162 4.28 7.80 -9.21
C VAL A 162 3.60 9.18 -9.33
N GLU A 163 2.44 9.33 -8.71
CA GLU A 163 1.67 10.60 -8.70
C GLU A 163 2.26 11.60 -7.68
N LEU A 164 2.83 11.09 -6.59
CA LEU A 164 3.55 11.87 -5.60
C LEU A 164 4.67 11.03 -5.01
N ARG A 165 5.84 11.64 -4.86
CA ARG A 165 6.95 11.14 -4.06
C ARG A 165 7.30 12.17 -2.99
N TYR A 166 7.15 11.79 -1.73
CA TYR A 166 7.29 12.69 -0.61
C TYR A 166 8.29 12.13 0.42
N PRO A 167 9.29 12.92 0.89
CA PRO A 167 10.24 12.46 1.90
C PRO A 167 9.51 11.94 3.15
N SER A 168 9.87 10.75 3.59
CA SER A 168 9.30 10.11 4.78
C SER A 168 10.41 9.46 5.61
N PRO A 169 11.28 10.27 6.22
CA PRO A 169 12.36 9.79 7.05
C PRO A 169 11.84 8.92 8.19
N VAL A 170 12.68 8.01 8.65
CA VAL A 170 12.40 7.18 9.82
C VAL A 170 12.71 7.99 11.08
N LEU A 171 11.73 8.07 11.97
CA LEU A 171 11.84 8.74 13.26
C LEU A 171 11.85 7.69 14.38
N ALA A 172 12.61 7.96 15.45
CA ALA A 172 12.51 7.21 16.70
C ALA A 172 11.28 7.72 17.47
N VAL A 173 10.32 6.83 17.73
CA VAL A 173 9.05 7.12 18.41
C VAL A 173 9.12 6.56 19.82
N MET A 174 8.80 7.39 20.81
CA MET A 174 8.88 7.05 22.21
C MET A 174 7.87 7.87 23.05
N ALA A 175 7.67 7.48 24.29
CA ALA A 175 6.85 8.27 25.24
C ALA A 175 7.46 9.65 25.48
N SER A 176 6.64 10.63 25.84
CA SER A 176 7.08 12.03 26.06
C SER A 176 8.01 12.19 27.27
N ASP A 177 7.99 11.26 28.20
CA ASP A 177 8.86 11.20 29.38
C ASP A 177 10.15 10.36 29.18
N HIS A 178 10.37 9.85 27.98
CA HIS A 178 11.55 9.04 27.66
C HIS A 178 12.84 9.87 27.80
N PRO A 179 13.96 9.29 28.30
CA PRO A 179 15.23 10.02 28.47
C PRO A 179 15.78 10.70 27.21
N LEU A 180 15.45 10.19 26.03
CA LEU A 180 15.84 10.81 24.76
C LEU A 180 14.81 11.81 24.23
N ALA A 181 13.63 11.97 24.84
CA ALA A 181 12.53 12.77 24.32
C ALA A 181 12.87 14.26 24.10
N GLY A 182 13.79 14.82 24.89
CA GLY A 182 14.26 16.21 24.76
C GLY A 182 15.36 16.42 23.73
N GLN A 183 15.84 15.38 23.05
CA GLN A 183 16.90 15.50 22.05
C GLN A 183 16.34 16.03 20.73
N ARG A 184 17.12 16.90 20.04
CA ARG A 184 16.74 17.37 18.70
C ARG A 184 16.89 16.28 17.65
N GLN A 185 17.82 15.36 17.84
CA GLN A 185 18.16 14.27 16.94
C GLN A 185 18.90 13.18 17.73
N VAL A 186 18.66 11.91 17.39
CA VAL A 186 19.34 10.76 18.01
C VAL A 186 20.03 9.91 16.95
N SER A 187 21.03 9.11 17.36
CA SER A 187 21.61 8.07 16.50
C SER A 187 20.96 6.72 16.80
N PHE A 188 21.02 5.80 15.85
CA PHE A 188 20.56 4.42 16.07
C PHE A 188 21.32 3.76 17.22
N SER A 189 22.62 4.02 17.34
CA SER A 189 23.45 3.57 18.45
C SER A 189 22.94 4.02 19.84
N GLN A 190 22.47 5.27 19.96
CA GLN A 190 21.87 5.73 21.22
C GLN A 190 20.56 5.01 21.54
N VAL A 191 19.77 4.74 20.53
CA VAL A 191 18.45 4.12 20.69
C VAL A 191 18.56 2.63 21.01
N THR A 192 19.59 1.93 20.55
CA THR A 192 19.82 0.49 20.87
C THR A 192 20.10 0.22 22.34
N ALA A 193 20.38 1.22 23.14
CA ALA A 193 20.50 1.09 24.60
C ALA A 193 19.15 0.90 25.33
N TYR A 194 18.03 1.05 24.61
CA TYR A 194 16.68 0.99 25.14
C TYR A 194 15.89 -0.20 24.57
N PRO A 195 14.77 -0.62 25.21
CA PRO A 195 13.91 -1.68 24.70
C PRO A 195 13.33 -1.33 23.33
N LEU A 196 13.62 -2.13 22.30
CA LEU A 196 13.18 -1.87 20.93
C LEU A 196 11.94 -2.68 20.57
N ALA A 197 10.93 -1.98 20.03
CA ALA A 197 9.77 -2.57 19.37
C ALA A 197 9.91 -2.42 17.85
N LEU A 198 10.08 -3.53 17.14
CA LEU A 198 10.44 -3.53 15.72
C LEU A 198 9.48 -4.34 14.85
N PRO A 199 9.33 -3.96 13.57
CA PRO A 199 8.61 -4.79 12.61
C PRO A 199 9.32 -6.13 12.40
N LEU A 200 8.57 -7.10 11.84
CA LEU A 200 9.13 -8.40 11.47
C LEU A 200 10.22 -8.25 10.41
N LYS A 201 11.10 -9.26 10.31
CA LYS A 201 12.30 -9.25 9.44
C LYS A 201 12.00 -9.05 7.94
N ASN A 202 10.79 -9.38 7.50
CA ASN A 202 10.35 -9.22 6.11
C ASN A 202 9.85 -7.80 5.77
N SER A 203 9.92 -6.84 6.68
CA SER A 203 9.53 -5.46 6.40
C SER A 203 10.72 -4.63 5.90
N SER A 204 10.45 -3.69 4.99
CA SER A 204 11.47 -2.76 4.46
C SER A 204 12.08 -1.88 5.56
N LEU A 205 11.29 -1.47 6.54
CA LEU A 205 11.79 -0.69 7.67
C LEU A 205 12.79 -1.51 8.50
N ARG A 206 12.47 -2.78 8.78
CA ARG A 206 13.41 -3.65 9.50
C ARG A 206 14.71 -3.85 8.72
N HIS A 207 14.63 -3.99 7.41
CA HIS A 207 15.81 -4.12 6.56
C HIS A 207 16.71 -2.87 6.63
N LEU A 208 16.14 -1.68 6.61
CA LEU A 208 16.91 -0.43 6.79
C LEU A 208 17.60 -0.36 8.17
N LEU A 209 16.91 -0.74 9.24
CA LEU A 209 17.48 -0.79 10.58
C LEU A 209 18.62 -1.81 10.66
N ASP A 210 18.46 -2.98 10.06
CA ASP A 210 19.48 -4.02 10.03
C ASP A 210 20.73 -3.58 9.23
N ILE A 211 20.55 -2.85 8.12
CA ILE A 211 21.66 -2.25 7.34
C ILE A 211 22.42 -1.23 8.18
N SER A 212 21.72 -0.30 8.82
CA SER A 212 22.34 0.73 9.66
C SER A 212 23.11 0.10 10.82
N CYS A 213 22.53 -0.91 11.46
CA CYS A 213 23.16 -1.68 12.52
C CYS A 213 24.45 -2.38 12.05
N SER A 214 24.38 -3.07 10.90
CA SER A 214 25.52 -3.77 10.32
C SER A 214 26.67 -2.82 9.99
N ARG A 215 26.38 -1.65 9.39
CA ARG A 215 27.39 -0.64 9.06
C ARG A 215 28.11 -0.06 10.28
N GLN A 216 27.40 0.03 11.40
CA GLN A 216 27.96 0.56 12.66
C GLN A 216 28.57 -0.53 13.56
N GLY A 217 28.53 -1.80 13.14
CA GLY A 217 28.99 -2.93 13.96
C GLY A 217 28.17 -3.14 15.24
N LEU A 218 26.92 -2.61 15.26
CA LEU A 218 26.04 -2.71 16.40
C LEU A 218 25.32 -4.06 16.42
N ARG A 219 24.92 -4.50 17.62
CA ARG A 219 24.03 -5.64 17.83
C ARG A 219 22.86 -5.19 18.68
N TYR A 220 21.68 -5.65 18.35
CA TYR A 220 20.49 -5.39 19.14
C TYR A 220 19.56 -6.60 19.14
N THR A 221 18.75 -6.70 20.18
CA THR A 221 17.69 -7.70 20.28
C THR A 221 16.39 -6.99 20.57
N PRO A 222 15.39 -7.03 19.68
CA PRO A 222 14.11 -6.40 19.96
C PRO A 222 13.39 -7.15 21.08
N VAL A 223 12.73 -6.42 21.98
CA VAL A 223 11.88 -6.98 23.02
C VAL A 223 10.47 -7.27 22.54
N LEU A 224 10.02 -6.53 21.50
CA LEU A 224 8.75 -6.77 20.83
C LEU A 224 8.97 -6.81 19.32
N GLN A 225 8.37 -7.79 18.65
CA GLN A 225 8.30 -7.85 17.21
C GLN A 225 6.85 -8.07 16.78
N SER A 226 6.37 -7.26 15.83
CA SER A 226 5.01 -7.37 15.32
C SER A 226 4.94 -6.97 13.85
N ASN A 227 3.98 -7.53 13.11
CA ASN A 227 3.55 -7.02 11.82
C ASN A 227 2.50 -5.91 11.95
N HIS A 228 2.06 -5.58 13.16
CA HIS A 228 1.11 -4.52 13.45
C HIS A 228 1.83 -3.26 13.94
N ALA A 229 1.81 -2.21 13.11
CA ALA A 229 2.42 -0.91 13.39
C ALA A 229 1.92 -0.31 14.71
N ASP A 230 0.62 -0.40 14.92
CA ASP A 230 -0.03 0.17 16.10
C ASP A 230 0.39 -0.50 17.42
N ALA A 231 0.64 -1.81 17.40
CA ALA A 231 1.16 -2.53 18.57
C ALA A 231 2.55 -2.03 18.97
N LEU A 232 3.42 -1.76 17.98
CA LEU A 232 4.78 -1.27 18.23
C LEU A 232 4.77 0.16 18.77
N VAL A 233 3.93 1.03 18.21
CA VAL A 233 3.79 2.41 18.69
C VAL A 233 3.14 2.45 20.08
N SER A 234 2.16 1.59 20.35
CA SER A 234 1.54 1.48 21.67
C SER A 234 2.52 1.01 22.74
N PHE A 235 3.41 0.08 22.41
CA PHE A 235 4.48 -0.33 23.32
C PHE A 235 5.41 0.84 23.64
N ALA A 236 5.83 1.62 22.66
CA ALA A 236 6.66 2.79 22.86
C ALA A 236 5.95 3.90 23.67
N ALA A 237 4.62 4.06 23.49
CA ALA A 237 3.80 5.03 24.20
C ALA A 237 3.50 4.63 25.66
N ALA A 238 3.54 3.36 25.99
CA ALA A 238 3.21 2.84 27.33
C ALA A 238 4.24 3.20 28.41
N GLY A 239 5.37 3.82 28.02
CA GLY A 239 6.47 4.13 28.94
C GLY A 239 7.46 2.99 29.08
N GLY A 240 8.25 2.97 30.19
CA GLY A 240 9.26 1.92 30.40
C GLY A 240 10.47 1.99 29.45
N GLY A 241 10.69 3.12 28.79
CA GLY A 241 11.82 3.37 27.91
C GLY A 241 11.74 2.66 26.54
N GLY A 242 10.55 2.22 26.13
CA GLY A 242 10.35 1.56 24.83
C GLY A 242 10.51 2.52 23.64
N VAL A 243 11.14 2.04 22.54
CA VAL A 243 11.31 2.82 21.31
C VAL A 243 10.82 2.01 20.11
N ALA A 244 10.04 2.66 19.25
CA ALA A 244 9.62 2.17 17.94
C ALA A 244 10.10 3.11 16.83
N PHE A 245 9.92 2.72 15.56
CA PHE A 245 10.40 3.50 14.42
C PHE A 245 9.31 3.64 13.36
N TYR A 246 8.95 4.88 13.03
CA TYR A 246 7.94 5.17 12.01
C TYR A 246 8.19 6.52 11.33
N GLY A 247 7.52 6.77 10.20
CA GLY A 247 7.45 8.09 9.59
C GLY A 247 6.41 8.98 10.29
N GLU A 248 6.57 10.30 10.21
CA GLU A 248 5.70 11.30 10.86
C GLU A 248 4.21 11.09 10.53
N ILE A 249 3.88 10.92 9.24
CA ILE A 249 2.49 10.77 8.78
C ILE A 249 1.81 9.56 9.44
N SER A 250 2.56 8.47 9.66
CA SER A 250 2.04 7.24 10.27
C SER A 250 1.69 7.37 11.76
N VAL A 251 2.23 8.36 12.46
CA VAL A 251 2.02 8.55 13.91
C VAL A 251 1.43 9.91 14.26
N ARG A 252 0.97 10.66 13.26
CA ARG A 252 0.56 12.06 13.37
C ARG A 252 -0.52 12.32 14.41
N THR A 253 -1.54 11.49 14.48
CA THR A 253 -2.63 11.66 15.48
C THR A 253 -2.13 11.48 16.89
N ARG A 254 -1.24 10.51 17.12
CA ARG A 254 -0.63 10.29 18.44
C ARG A 254 0.33 11.41 18.82
N LEU A 255 1.06 11.96 17.87
CA LEU A 255 1.89 13.17 18.10
C LEU A 255 1.04 14.37 18.50
N LYS A 256 -0.11 14.59 17.84
CA LYS A 256 -1.06 15.65 18.19
C LYS A 256 -1.66 15.46 19.58
N ALA A 257 -1.93 14.22 19.98
CA ALA A 257 -2.42 13.88 21.30
C ALA A 257 -1.33 13.98 22.39
N GLN A 258 -0.09 14.34 22.03
CA GLN A 258 1.07 14.46 22.94
C GLN A 258 1.37 13.21 23.78
N SER A 259 0.87 12.06 23.35
CA SER A 259 1.15 10.77 24.02
C SER A 259 2.52 10.20 23.67
N ILE A 260 3.11 10.66 22.55
CA ILE A 260 4.43 10.27 22.06
C ILE A 260 5.17 11.47 21.49
N VAL A 261 6.48 11.32 21.40
CA VAL A 261 7.36 12.19 20.62
C VAL A 261 8.04 11.37 19.51
N ALA A 262 8.35 12.02 18.41
CA ALA A 262 9.06 11.41 17.29
C ALA A 262 10.30 12.23 16.97
N ILE A 263 11.47 11.62 17.11
CA ILE A 263 12.77 12.28 17.03
C ILE A 263 13.51 11.79 15.77
N PRO A 264 14.03 12.71 14.93
CA PRO A 264 14.80 12.36 13.76
C PRO A 264 16.04 11.51 14.10
N LEU A 265 16.30 10.51 13.25
CA LEU A 265 17.55 9.76 13.28
C LEU A 265 18.58 10.46 12.38
N ARG A 266 19.83 10.59 12.88
CA ARG A 266 20.90 11.18 12.07
C ARG A 266 21.57 10.18 11.13
N ASP A 267 21.22 8.90 11.25
CA ASP A 267 21.72 7.84 10.38
C ASP A 267 21.18 8.01 8.95
N ARG A 268 22.09 8.09 7.97
CA ARG A 268 21.78 8.49 6.59
C ARG A 268 20.69 7.62 5.96
N GLU A 269 20.79 6.31 6.15
CA GLU A 269 19.85 5.35 5.57
C GLU A 269 18.40 5.59 6.02
N MET A 270 18.21 6.15 7.21
CA MET A 270 16.89 6.48 7.77
C MET A 270 16.22 7.66 7.09
N ASN A 271 16.99 8.46 6.35
CA ASN A 271 16.51 9.65 5.66
C ASN A 271 16.25 9.43 4.15
N GLU A 272 16.63 8.27 3.60
CA GLU A 272 16.51 7.95 2.17
C GLU A 272 15.23 7.17 1.85
N ARG A 273 14.12 7.45 2.53
CA ARG A 273 12.84 6.79 2.36
C ARG A 273 11.76 7.78 1.94
N TYR A 274 10.90 7.35 1.02
CA TYR A 274 9.86 8.19 0.44
C TYR A 274 8.50 7.52 0.55
N LEU A 275 7.49 8.29 0.93
CA LEU A 275 6.09 7.94 0.71
C LEU A 275 5.80 8.14 -0.77
N GLU A 276 5.19 7.15 -1.40
CA GLU A 276 4.74 7.24 -2.78
C GLU A 276 3.23 6.98 -2.87
N VAL A 277 2.57 7.84 -3.64
CA VAL A 277 1.23 7.60 -4.16
C VAL A 277 1.40 7.05 -5.56
N GLN A 278 0.95 5.83 -5.78
CA GLN A 278 1.18 5.06 -6.99
C GLN A 278 -0.12 4.78 -7.71
N THR A 279 -0.09 4.83 -9.05
CA THR A 279 -1.15 4.40 -9.95
C THR A 279 -0.57 3.52 -11.05
N MET A 280 -1.40 2.81 -11.79
CA MET A 280 -0.95 1.99 -12.92
C MET A 280 -0.49 2.90 -14.07
N ALA A 281 0.72 2.67 -14.58
CA ALA A 281 1.24 3.40 -15.74
C ALA A 281 0.37 3.13 -16.99
N GLY A 282 0.09 4.19 -17.74
CA GLY A 282 -0.71 4.11 -18.97
C GLY A 282 -2.21 3.93 -18.76
N ARG A 283 -2.70 3.83 -17.52
CA ARG A 283 -4.13 3.75 -17.20
C ARG A 283 -4.71 5.13 -16.86
N ASN A 284 -5.85 5.46 -17.45
CA ASN A 284 -6.67 6.58 -17.00
C ASN A 284 -7.59 6.12 -15.86
N LEU A 285 -7.41 6.71 -14.69
CA LEU A 285 -8.30 6.46 -13.55
C LEU A 285 -9.72 7.00 -13.84
N PRO A 286 -10.77 6.35 -13.30
CA PRO A 286 -12.10 6.93 -13.22
C PRO A 286 -12.05 8.29 -12.47
N GLU A 287 -13.00 9.18 -12.74
CA GLU A 287 -13.03 10.54 -12.16
C GLU A 287 -12.99 10.54 -10.62
N ALA A 288 -13.67 9.59 -9.97
CA ALA A 288 -13.60 9.43 -8.52
C ALA A 288 -12.17 9.13 -8.02
N GLY A 289 -11.43 8.28 -8.76
CA GLY A 289 -10.03 7.96 -8.46
C GLY A 289 -9.12 9.16 -8.66
N LYS A 290 -9.28 9.91 -9.78
CA LYS A 290 -8.49 11.13 -10.05
C LYS A 290 -8.73 12.18 -8.97
N ALA A 291 -9.99 12.44 -8.63
CA ALA A 291 -10.34 13.42 -7.61
C ALA A 291 -9.78 13.03 -6.22
N PHE A 292 -9.81 11.74 -5.88
CA PHE A 292 -9.24 11.28 -4.62
C PHE A 292 -7.71 11.34 -4.62
N VAL A 293 -7.02 11.02 -5.72
CA VAL A 293 -5.56 11.21 -5.85
C VAL A 293 -5.17 12.66 -5.60
N GLN A 294 -5.88 13.62 -6.21
CA GLN A 294 -5.64 15.05 -6.00
C GLN A 294 -5.82 15.45 -4.53
N HIS A 295 -6.90 14.96 -3.88
CA HIS A 295 -7.16 15.19 -2.45
C HIS A 295 -6.05 14.61 -1.57
N LEU A 296 -5.61 13.38 -1.85
CA LEU A 296 -4.53 12.69 -1.15
C LEU A 296 -3.19 13.43 -1.28
N VAL A 297 -2.83 13.82 -2.50
CA VAL A 297 -1.61 14.58 -2.80
C VAL A 297 -1.59 15.91 -2.04
N ALA A 298 -2.68 16.68 -2.10
CA ALA A 298 -2.81 17.93 -1.38
C ALA A 298 -2.67 17.76 0.14
N ALA A 299 -3.29 16.70 0.69
CA ALA A 299 -3.22 16.41 2.12
C ALA A 299 -1.80 16.00 2.58
N ILE A 300 -1.07 15.21 1.78
CA ILE A 300 0.33 14.84 2.10
C ILE A 300 1.23 16.08 2.08
N GLN A 301 1.09 16.94 1.05
CA GLN A 301 1.87 18.17 0.94
C GLN A 301 1.58 19.14 2.09
N ALA A 302 0.31 19.28 2.48
CA ALA A 302 -0.08 20.10 3.65
C ALA A 302 0.42 19.50 4.98
N ALA A 303 0.50 18.17 5.07
CA ALA A 303 0.98 17.48 6.26
C ALA A 303 2.46 17.75 6.54
N GLY A 304 3.29 17.82 5.50
CA GLY A 304 4.73 18.03 5.63
C GLY A 304 5.17 19.46 5.95
N GLY A 305 4.25 20.42 5.98
CA GLY A 305 4.54 21.78 6.42
C GLY A 305 4.68 21.97 7.94
N GLY A 306 4.41 20.93 8.74
CA GLY A 306 4.27 21.04 10.21
C GLY A 306 5.54 20.85 11.04
N LEU A 307 6.49 20.04 10.61
CA LEU A 307 7.76 19.83 11.34
C LEU A 307 9.01 20.17 10.50
N GLY A 308 8.87 20.48 9.22
CA GLY A 308 9.97 20.61 8.24
C GLY A 308 10.50 22.03 7.99
N ARG A 309 10.12 23.03 8.76
CA ARG A 309 10.79 24.37 8.73
C ARG A 309 11.73 24.58 9.90
N SER A 310 12.57 23.61 10.18
CA SER A 310 13.92 23.91 10.67
C SER A 310 14.82 23.92 9.43
N GLU A 311 15.39 25.06 9.08
CA GLU A 311 16.22 25.34 7.90
C GLU A 311 17.44 24.43 7.71
N ALA A 312 17.64 23.48 8.62
CA ALA A 312 18.76 22.54 8.63
C ALA A 312 18.61 21.32 7.68
N VAL A 313 17.40 20.95 7.20
CA VAL A 313 17.22 19.78 6.33
C VAL A 313 17.32 20.15 4.85
N LEU A 314 17.06 21.39 4.48
CA LEU A 314 17.15 21.87 3.08
C LEU A 314 18.60 22.18 2.63
N SER A 315 19.55 22.37 3.56
CA SER A 315 20.95 22.63 3.20
C SER A 315 21.77 21.38 2.86
N LEU A 316 21.23 20.18 3.09
CA LEU A 316 21.90 18.90 2.81
C LEU A 316 21.55 18.27 1.45
N ILE A 317 20.66 18.91 0.68
CA ILE A 317 20.24 18.42 -0.66
C ILE A 317 20.99 19.15 -1.80
N HIS A 318 21.83 20.13 -1.50
CA HIS A 318 22.68 20.83 -2.47
C HIS A 318 24.17 20.68 -2.12
N ILE A 319 24.68 19.47 -2.26
CA ILE A 319 26.11 19.21 -2.59
C ILE A 319 26.16 17.91 -3.41
#